data_97711a14ccf8887b2f68d1ca19ec1937
#
_entry.id   97711a14ccf8887b2f68d1ca19ec1937
#
_cell.length_a   1.000
_cell.length_b   1.000
_cell.length_c   1.000
_cell.angle_alpha   90.00
_cell.angle_beta   90.00
_cell.angle_gamma   90.00
#
_symmetry.space_group_name_H-M   'P 1'
#
loop_
_entity.id
_entity.type
_entity.pdbx_description
1 polymer ?
#
loop_
_entity_poly.entity_id
_entity_poly.type
_entity_poly.pdbx_seq_one_letter_code
_entity_poly.pdbx_strand_id
1 'polypeptide(L)'
;MSPIVSLSYPSSATDQDQQAVDWLTHFFVTALADGASDIHLEPFENVLRVRVRIDGHLQERPPPLAQLKDRIISRIKLLSRMDISEKRLPQDGRLRIPVNTLPIDMRVSCLPTVHGEKIVLRIQNFLSQQLNLNELGFEPSQLDDLLTALQRPNGMVLITGPTGSGKTLTLYSCLHHLNSSKINISTVEDPCEIVLPGINQINVNEKSGLGFAQTLRALL
;
A
#
# COMPACT_ATOMS: atom_id res chain seq x y z
N MET A 1 6.74 18.68 7.47
CA MET A 1 7.84 17.88 8.06
C MET A 1 8.19 16.77 7.09
N SER A 2 9.48 16.60 6.75
CA SER A 2 9.90 15.48 5.88
C SER A 2 9.67 14.15 6.60
N PRO A 3 9.21 13.10 5.89
CA PRO A 3 9.00 11.79 6.49
C PRO A 3 10.32 11.20 6.99
N ILE A 4 10.32 10.59 8.17
CA ILE A 4 11.46 9.86 8.72
C ILE A 4 11.19 8.38 8.49
N VAL A 5 12.04 7.72 7.70
CA VAL A 5 12.00 6.27 7.44
C VAL A 5 13.17 5.63 8.16
N SER A 6 12.93 4.53 8.85
CA SER A 6 13.97 3.74 9.49
C SER A 6 13.94 2.30 8.99
N LEU A 7 15.02 1.86 8.36
CA LEU A 7 15.24 0.47 7.98
C LEU A 7 16.30 -0.13 8.89
N SER A 8 16.03 -1.31 9.45
CA SER A 8 17.00 -2.00 10.34
C SER A 8 18.20 -2.53 9.56
N TYR A 9 19.37 -2.51 10.19
CA TYR A 9 20.59 -3.10 9.66
C TYR A 9 20.78 -4.54 10.14
N PRO A 10 21.29 -5.46 9.31
CA PRO A 10 21.75 -6.74 9.80
C PRO A 10 23.01 -6.56 10.68
N SER A 11 23.13 -7.34 11.73
CA SER A 11 24.26 -7.26 12.69
C SER A 11 25.64 -7.58 12.06
N SER A 12 25.68 -8.14 10.86
CA SER A 12 26.87 -8.49 10.07
C SER A 12 26.95 -7.74 8.74
N ALA A 13 26.38 -6.53 8.65
CA ALA A 13 26.33 -5.76 7.42
C ALA A 13 27.73 -5.39 6.92
N THR A 14 27.96 -5.57 5.62
CA THR A 14 29.13 -5.01 4.93
C THR A 14 28.93 -3.52 4.67
N ASP A 15 29.99 -2.79 4.33
CA ASP A 15 29.89 -1.38 3.94
C ASP A 15 28.91 -1.16 2.76
N GLN A 16 28.89 -2.07 1.80
CA GLN A 16 27.94 -2.00 0.67
C GLN A 16 26.49 -2.29 1.07
N ASP A 17 26.27 -3.16 2.08
CA ASP A 17 24.92 -3.40 2.61
C ASP A 17 24.40 -2.16 3.30
N GLN A 18 25.27 -1.48 4.06
CA GLN A 18 24.98 -0.19 4.68
C GLN A 18 24.57 0.85 3.61
N GLN A 19 25.40 1.01 2.58
CA GLN A 19 25.12 1.95 1.47
C GLN A 19 23.79 1.65 0.76
N ALA A 20 23.45 0.36 0.57
CA ALA A 20 22.17 -0.03 -0.03
C ALA A 20 20.96 0.34 0.85
N VAL A 21 21.07 0.17 2.17
CA VAL A 21 20.02 0.54 3.13
C VAL A 21 19.89 2.06 3.23
N ASP A 22 21.00 2.79 3.26
CA ASP A 22 20.99 4.26 3.30
C ASP A 22 20.32 4.84 2.04
N TRP A 23 20.69 4.29 0.87
CA TRP A 23 20.07 4.69 -0.40
C TRP A 23 18.56 4.42 -0.40
N LEU A 24 18.12 3.21 0.00
CA LEU A 24 16.70 2.84 0.09
C LEU A 24 15.95 3.75 1.04
N THR A 25 16.53 4.02 2.21
CA THR A 25 15.90 4.87 3.23
C THR A 25 15.69 6.28 2.69
N HIS A 26 16.72 6.87 2.11
CA HIS A 26 16.64 8.20 1.50
C HIS A 26 15.66 8.24 0.33
N PHE A 27 15.69 7.22 -0.52
CA PHE A 27 14.82 7.11 -1.67
C PHE A 27 13.34 7.00 -1.27
N PHE A 28 13.00 6.17 -0.27
CA PHE A 28 11.63 6.06 0.23
C PHE A 28 11.13 7.36 0.84
N VAL A 29 11.97 8.05 1.63
CA VAL A 29 11.63 9.38 2.18
C VAL A 29 11.24 10.34 1.06
N THR A 30 12.07 10.42 0.02
CA THR A 30 11.85 11.33 -1.10
C THR A 30 10.60 10.95 -1.90
N ALA A 31 10.46 9.67 -2.27
CA ALA A 31 9.31 9.19 -3.04
C ALA A 31 7.98 9.42 -2.32
N LEU A 32 7.95 9.22 -0.99
CA LEU A 32 6.78 9.46 -0.16
C LEU A 32 6.48 10.95 -0.02
N ALA A 33 7.49 11.79 0.14
CA ALA A 33 7.32 13.24 0.20
C ALA A 33 6.77 13.82 -1.12
N ASP A 34 7.18 13.23 -2.26
CA ASP A 34 6.72 13.60 -3.60
C ASP A 34 5.31 13.06 -3.93
N GLY A 35 4.68 12.29 -3.04
CA GLY A 35 3.35 11.72 -3.27
C GLY A 35 3.32 10.57 -4.27
N ALA A 36 4.40 9.79 -4.36
CA ALA A 36 4.44 8.64 -5.28
C ALA A 36 3.41 7.56 -4.93
N SER A 37 2.68 7.05 -5.92
CA SER A 37 1.77 5.92 -5.80
C SER A 37 2.46 4.58 -6.04
N ASP A 38 3.41 4.55 -6.98
CA ASP A 38 4.17 3.35 -7.33
C ASP A 38 5.65 3.69 -7.50
N ILE A 39 6.50 2.74 -7.11
CA ILE A 39 7.96 2.77 -7.31
C ILE A 39 8.34 1.61 -8.20
N HIS A 40 9.11 1.86 -9.23
CA HIS A 40 9.63 0.87 -10.17
C HIS A 40 11.15 0.84 -10.13
N LEU A 41 11.70 -0.32 -9.79
CA LEU A 41 13.13 -0.62 -9.86
C LEU A 41 13.34 -1.62 -11.00
N GLU A 42 13.96 -1.16 -12.07
CA GLU A 42 14.04 -1.88 -13.34
C GLU A 42 15.51 -2.14 -13.70
N PRO A 43 15.96 -3.40 -13.59
CA PRO A 43 17.32 -3.74 -13.93
C PRO A 43 17.54 -3.71 -15.45
N PHE A 44 18.62 -3.07 -15.86
CA PHE A 44 19.23 -3.15 -17.19
C PHE A 44 20.65 -3.66 -17.05
N GLU A 45 21.35 -3.82 -18.17
CA GLU A 45 22.69 -4.43 -18.20
C GLU A 45 23.64 -3.77 -17.17
N ASN A 46 23.76 -2.46 -17.19
CA ASN A 46 24.74 -1.72 -16.38
C ASN A 46 24.10 -0.74 -15.38
N VAL A 47 22.76 -0.71 -15.28
CA VAL A 47 22.08 0.27 -14.44
C VAL A 47 20.81 -0.31 -13.85
N LEU A 48 20.46 0.12 -12.65
CA LEU A 48 19.12 -0.06 -12.08
C LEU A 48 18.35 1.25 -12.32
N ARG A 49 17.49 1.25 -13.36
CA ARG A 49 16.61 2.40 -13.60
C ARG A 49 15.57 2.51 -12.51
N VAL A 50 15.41 3.69 -11.98
CA VAL A 50 14.46 4.00 -10.90
C VAL A 50 13.42 4.97 -11.41
N ARG A 51 12.15 4.60 -11.30
CA ARG A 51 11.03 5.49 -11.66
C ARG A 51 9.99 5.51 -10.55
N VAL A 52 9.36 6.64 -10.35
CA VAL A 52 8.22 6.82 -9.46
C VAL A 52 6.99 7.25 -10.26
N ARG A 53 5.80 6.82 -9.84
CA ARG A 53 4.56 7.30 -10.41
C ARG A 53 3.97 8.38 -9.50
N ILE A 54 3.81 9.59 -10.02
CA ILE A 54 3.19 10.73 -9.33
C ILE A 54 2.08 11.25 -10.24
N ASP A 55 0.88 11.44 -9.70
CA ASP A 55 -0.30 11.89 -10.44
C ASP A 55 -0.55 11.13 -11.76
N GLY A 56 -0.35 9.80 -11.72
CA GLY A 56 -0.51 8.91 -12.86
C GLY A 56 0.67 8.86 -13.84
N HIS A 57 1.65 9.76 -13.74
CA HIS A 57 2.79 9.85 -14.65
C HIS A 57 4.07 9.26 -14.07
N LEU A 58 4.80 8.48 -14.88
CA LEU A 58 6.11 7.95 -14.51
C LEU A 58 7.19 9.02 -14.67
N GLN A 59 7.95 9.23 -13.60
CA GLN A 59 9.09 10.15 -13.55
C GLN A 59 10.36 9.38 -13.19
N GLU A 60 11.43 9.58 -13.91
CA GLU A 60 12.72 8.96 -13.61
C GLU A 60 13.40 9.65 -12.43
N ARG A 61 14.14 8.87 -11.64
CA ARG A 61 14.93 9.33 -10.49
C ARG A 61 16.39 8.91 -10.66
N PRO A 62 17.35 9.62 -10.04
CA PRO A 62 18.75 9.23 -10.08
C PRO A 62 18.93 7.76 -9.65
N PRO A 63 19.63 6.94 -10.45
CA PRO A 63 19.87 5.55 -10.13
C PRO A 63 20.87 5.41 -8.97
N PRO A 64 20.83 4.30 -8.22
CA PRO A 64 21.89 3.96 -7.28
C PRO A 64 23.18 3.62 -8.02
N LEU A 65 24.28 3.51 -7.27
CA LEU A 65 25.51 2.95 -7.80
C LEU A 65 25.27 1.54 -8.34
N ALA A 66 25.79 1.23 -9.52
CA ALA A 66 25.55 -0.04 -10.22
C ALA A 66 25.87 -1.27 -9.34
N GLN A 67 26.93 -1.20 -8.53
CA GLN A 67 27.36 -2.24 -7.60
C GLN A 67 26.34 -2.54 -6.47
N LEU A 68 25.39 -1.64 -6.20
CA LEU A 68 24.37 -1.81 -5.17
C LEU A 68 23.09 -2.48 -5.71
N LYS A 69 22.96 -2.67 -7.02
CA LYS A 69 21.76 -3.19 -7.67
C LYS A 69 21.22 -4.44 -6.99
N ASP A 70 22.03 -5.49 -6.92
CA ASP A 70 21.59 -6.78 -6.38
C ASP A 70 21.32 -6.74 -4.87
N ARG A 71 22.05 -5.90 -4.14
CA ARG A 71 21.84 -5.71 -2.70
C ARG A 71 20.53 -5.00 -2.41
N ILE A 72 20.19 -3.99 -3.20
CA ILE A 72 18.91 -3.26 -3.10
C ILE A 72 17.73 -4.23 -3.35
N ILE A 73 17.81 -5.02 -4.42
CA ILE A 73 16.78 -6.02 -4.76
C ILE A 73 16.64 -7.06 -3.63
N SER A 74 17.75 -7.64 -3.20
CA SER A 74 17.76 -8.63 -2.11
C SER A 74 17.21 -8.06 -0.80
N ARG A 75 17.52 -6.79 -0.51
CA ARG A 75 17.02 -6.11 0.69
C ARG A 75 15.51 -5.91 0.65
N ILE A 76 14.96 -5.50 -0.48
CA ILE A 76 13.52 -5.36 -0.65
C ILE A 76 12.83 -6.72 -0.53
N LYS A 77 13.37 -7.78 -1.15
CA LYS A 77 12.84 -9.14 -1.01
C LYS A 77 12.81 -9.60 0.45
N LEU A 78 13.91 -9.39 1.18
CA LEU A 78 13.99 -9.71 2.62
C LEU A 78 12.91 -8.99 3.42
N LEU A 79 12.80 -7.67 3.25
CA LEU A 79 11.82 -6.84 3.95
C LEU A 79 10.37 -7.20 3.58
N SER A 80 10.16 -7.73 2.38
CA SER A 80 8.85 -8.17 1.86
C SER A 80 8.53 -9.64 2.14
N ARG A 81 9.42 -10.35 2.88
CA ARG A 81 9.31 -11.78 3.22
C ARG A 81 9.27 -12.68 1.98
N MET A 82 10.01 -12.32 0.94
CA MET A 82 10.21 -13.12 -0.27
C MET A 82 11.46 -13.99 -0.15
N ASP A 83 11.53 -15.06 -0.93
CA ASP A 83 12.73 -15.90 -1.05
C ASP A 83 13.80 -15.17 -1.86
N ILE A 84 14.93 -14.85 -1.21
CA ILE A 84 16.07 -14.16 -1.82
C ILE A 84 16.82 -15.06 -2.80
N SER A 85 16.80 -16.38 -2.57
CA SER A 85 17.53 -17.37 -3.38
C SER A 85 16.81 -17.68 -4.69
N GLU A 86 15.47 -17.62 -4.71
CA GLU A 86 14.68 -17.85 -5.92
C GLU A 86 14.64 -16.56 -6.77
N LYS A 87 15.24 -16.63 -7.97
CA LYS A 87 15.36 -15.50 -8.92
C LYS A 87 14.68 -15.77 -10.27
N ARG A 88 14.07 -16.95 -10.44
CA ARG A 88 13.52 -17.42 -11.71
C ARG A 88 12.00 -17.31 -11.79
N LEU A 89 11.34 -17.20 -10.65
CA LEU A 89 9.89 -17.17 -10.57
C LEU A 89 9.39 -15.82 -10.05
N PRO A 90 8.22 -15.35 -10.51
CA PRO A 90 7.56 -14.19 -9.93
C PRO A 90 7.26 -14.41 -8.45
N GLN A 91 7.41 -13.37 -7.67
CA GLN A 91 7.08 -13.37 -6.24
C GLN A 91 6.31 -12.11 -5.87
N ASP A 92 5.36 -12.25 -4.97
CA ASP A 92 4.61 -11.15 -4.39
C ASP A 92 4.80 -11.13 -2.88
N GLY A 93 4.88 -9.94 -2.31
CA GLY A 93 5.07 -9.75 -0.89
C GLY A 93 4.49 -8.43 -0.40
N ARG A 94 4.66 -8.20 0.89
CA ARG A 94 4.25 -6.94 1.53
C ARG A 94 5.41 -6.39 2.34
N LEU A 95 5.67 -5.12 2.14
CA LEU A 95 6.68 -4.37 2.88
C LEU A 95 5.95 -3.35 3.75
N ARG A 96 6.25 -3.38 5.04
CA ARG A 96 5.78 -2.39 6.00
C ARG A 96 6.96 -1.62 6.56
N ILE A 97 6.98 -0.32 6.33
CA ILE A 97 8.05 0.54 6.84
C ILE A 97 7.50 1.57 7.82
N PRO A 98 8.16 1.79 8.96
CA PRO A 98 7.81 2.87 9.88
C PRO A 98 8.17 4.21 9.24
N VAL A 99 7.19 5.11 9.17
CA VAL A 99 7.38 6.48 8.70
C VAL A 99 6.75 7.41 9.71
N ASN A 100 7.56 8.22 10.38
CA ASN A 100 7.11 9.06 11.49
C ASN A 100 6.32 8.24 12.55
N THR A 101 5.06 8.61 12.77
CA THR A 101 4.16 7.97 13.75
C THR A 101 3.29 6.86 13.15
N LEU A 102 3.21 6.76 11.83
CA LEU A 102 2.35 5.78 11.15
C LEU A 102 3.16 4.93 10.17
N PRO A 103 3.02 3.61 10.20
CA PRO A 103 3.67 2.74 9.23
C PRO A 103 3.00 2.87 7.86
N ILE A 104 3.81 2.77 6.81
CA ILE A 104 3.34 2.69 5.43
C ILE A 104 3.42 1.25 4.96
N ASP A 105 2.31 0.75 4.43
CA ASP A 105 2.23 -0.57 3.81
C ASP A 105 2.43 -0.44 2.29
N MET A 106 3.22 -1.34 1.72
CA MET A 106 3.45 -1.43 0.29
C MET A 106 3.23 -2.86 -0.19
N ARG A 107 2.54 -3.02 -1.29
CA ARG A 107 2.56 -4.29 -2.04
C ARG A 107 3.79 -4.30 -2.92
N VAL A 108 4.50 -5.41 -2.91
CA VAL A 108 5.74 -5.59 -3.66
C VAL A 108 5.57 -6.76 -4.59
N SER A 109 5.79 -6.53 -5.88
CA SER A 109 5.85 -7.57 -6.90
C SER A 109 7.26 -7.64 -7.47
N CYS A 110 7.81 -8.83 -7.54
CA CYS A 110 9.14 -9.12 -8.07
C CYS A 110 9.00 -10.02 -9.29
N LEU A 111 9.56 -9.60 -10.42
CA LEU A 111 9.46 -10.29 -11.70
C LEU A 111 10.84 -10.53 -12.29
N PRO A 112 11.19 -11.77 -12.66
CA PRO A 112 12.42 -12.06 -13.40
C PRO A 112 12.44 -11.36 -14.76
N THR A 113 13.56 -10.73 -15.09
CA THR A 113 13.83 -10.16 -16.42
C THR A 113 15.20 -10.62 -16.93
N VAL A 114 15.53 -10.29 -18.18
CA VAL A 114 16.81 -10.65 -18.80
C VAL A 114 18.03 -10.13 -18.02
N HIS A 115 17.89 -8.96 -17.37
CA HIS A 115 19.00 -8.30 -16.68
C HIS A 115 18.88 -8.35 -15.14
N GLY A 116 18.04 -9.23 -14.62
CA GLY A 116 17.80 -9.40 -13.18
C GLY A 116 16.33 -9.25 -12.81
N GLU A 117 16.05 -9.08 -11.53
CA GLU A 117 14.68 -9.00 -11.03
C GLU A 117 14.18 -7.55 -11.03
N LYS A 118 13.07 -7.30 -11.73
CA LYS A 118 12.32 -6.04 -11.64
C LYS A 118 11.46 -6.05 -10.40
N ILE A 119 11.47 -4.96 -9.64
CA ILE A 119 10.58 -4.77 -8.50
C ILE A 119 9.62 -3.60 -8.76
N VAL A 120 8.36 -3.82 -8.41
CA VAL A 120 7.34 -2.78 -8.35
C VAL A 120 6.80 -2.73 -6.92
N LEU A 121 6.87 -1.56 -6.29
CA LEU A 121 6.25 -1.32 -4.98
C LEU A 121 5.07 -0.37 -5.19
N ARG A 122 3.88 -0.82 -4.79
CA ARG A 122 2.68 0.00 -4.74
C ARG A 122 2.42 0.47 -3.33
N ILE A 123 2.42 1.78 -3.14
CA ILE A 123 2.22 2.42 -1.83
C ILE A 123 0.72 2.41 -1.52
N GLN A 124 0.34 1.84 -0.38
CA GLN A 124 -1.07 1.63 -0.02
C GLN A 124 -1.63 2.66 0.98
N ASN A 125 -0.81 3.51 1.57
CA ASN A 125 -1.19 4.24 2.77
C ASN A 125 -1.44 5.75 2.64
N PHE A 126 -1.76 6.26 1.47
CA PHE A 126 -2.20 7.68 1.40
C PHE A 126 -3.60 7.93 2.00
N LEU A 127 -4.37 6.86 2.25
CA LEU A 127 -5.78 6.98 2.61
C LEU A 127 -6.04 7.14 4.11
N SER A 128 -5.13 6.71 4.99
CA SER A 128 -5.40 6.71 6.45
C SER A 128 -5.42 8.10 7.10
N GLN A 129 -4.86 9.12 6.45
CA GLN A 129 -4.84 10.49 6.97
C GLN A 129 -6.05 11.35 6.56
N GLN A 130 -6.90 10.87 5.65
CA GLN A 130 -8.01 11.64 5.06
C GLN A 130 -9.37 10.94 5.17
N LEU A 131 -9.57 10.05 6.16
CA LEU A 131 -10.86 9.39 6.36
C LEU A 131 -11.90 10.32 7.00
N ASN A 132 -12.07 11.51 6.43
CA ASN A 132 -13.03 12.50 6.87
C ASN A 132 -13.99 12.83 5.73
N LEU A 133 -15.27 12.51 5.92
CA LEU A 133 -16.31 12.78 4.90
C LEU A 133 -16.37 14.24 4.48
N ASN A 134 -16.08 15.18 5.41
CA ASN A 134 -16.10 16.62 5.11
C ASN A 134 -14.97 17.06 4.16
N GLU A 135 -13.92 16.26 4.00
CA GLU A 135 -12.75 16.59 3.19
C GLU A 135 -12.79 15.92 1.79
N LEU A 136 -13.82 15.11 1.52
CA LEU A 136 -13.95 14.38 0.24
C LEU A 136 -14.50 15.22 -0.92
N GLY A 137 -14.87 16.49 -0.66
CA GLY A 137 -15.34 17.39 -1.70
C GLY A 137 -16.82 17.22 -2.07
N PHE A 138 -17.62 16.63 -1.20
CA PHE A 138 -19.08 16.63 -1.35
C PHE A 138 -19.66 18.04 -1.24
N GLU A 139 -20.65 18.36 -2.06
CA GLU A 139 -21.50 19.52 -1.82
C GLU A 139 -22.26 19.36 -0.49
N PRO A 140 -22.54 20.43 0.26
CA PRO A 140 -23.16 20.33 1.59
C PRO A 140 -24.45 19.52 1.62
N SER A 141 -25.33 19.68 0.63
CA SER A 141 -26.57 18.92 0.51
C SER A 141 -26.35 17.43 0.25
N GLN A 142 -25.35 17.08 -0.56
CA GLN A 142 -25.00 15.70 -0.84
C GLN A 142 -24.42 15.00 0.39
N LEU A 143 -23.60 15.70 1.16
CA LEU A 143 -23.07 15.20 2.41
C LEU A 143 -24.16 14.94 3.43
N ASP A 144 -25.13 15.87 3.57
CA ASP A 144 -26.26 15.73 4.49
C ASP A 144 -27.15 14.54 4.12
N ASP A 145 -27.43 14.37 2.83
CA ASP A 145 -28.17 13.23 2.31
C ASP A 145 -27.44 11.90 2.60
N LEU A 146 -26.13 11.86 2.40
CA LEU A 146 -25.30 10.68 2.70
C LEU A 146 -25.33 10.35 4.19
N LEU A 147 -25.12 11.33 5.05
CA LEU A 147 -25.14 11.18 6.50
C LEU A 147 -26.52 10.70 6.98
N THR A 148 -27.59 11.24 6.42
CA THR A 148 -28.96 10.79 6.70
C THR A 148 -29.17 9.34 6.28
N ALA A 149 -28.66 8.94 5.10
CA ALA A 149 -28.74 7.56 4.63
C ALA A 149 -27.98 6.58 5.52
N LEU A 150 -26.78 6.98 5.98
CA LEU A 150 -25.94 6.16 6.86
C LEU A 150 -26.54 5.93 8.26
N GLN A 151 -27.41 6.81 8.73
CA GLN A 151 -28.08 6.68 10.04
C GLN A 151 -29.32 5.78 10.01
N ARG A 152 -29.78 5.34 8.83
CA ARG A 152 -30.95 4.46 8.74
C ARG A 152 -30.67 3.08 9.32
N PRO A 153 -31.60 2.47 10.04
CA PRO A 153 -31.42 1.17 10.70
C PRO A 153 -31.31 0.00 9.73
N ASN A 154 -31.73 0.17 8.48
CA ASN A 154 -31.68 -0.82 7.42
C ASN A 154 -31.61 -0.16 6.05
N GLY A 155 -31.20 -0.92 5.04
CA GLY A 155 -31.08 -0.45 3.66
C GLY A 155 -29.73 -0.84 3.06
N MET A 156 -29.45 -0.25 1.89
CA MET A 156 -28.21 -0.46 1.16
C MET A 156 -27.72 0.88 0.60
N VAL A 157 -26.44 1.17 0.77
CA VAL A 157 -25.76 2.29 0.14
C VAL A 157 -24.78 1.73 -0.90
N LEU A 158 -24.91 2.14 -2.16
CA LEU A 158 -24.04 1.73 -3.26
C LEU A 158 -23.08 2.85 -3.63
N ILE A 159 -21.79 2.55 -3.66
CA ILE A 159 -20.73 3.46 -4.10
C ILE A 159 -20.16 2.92 -5.40
N THR A 160 -20.41 3.58 -6.51
CA THR A 160 -20.03 3.15 -7.87
C THR A 160 -19.18 4.21 -8.57
N GLY A 161 -18.41 3.80 -9.58
CA GLY A 161 -17.60 4.69 -10.39
C GLY A 161 -16.38 3.98 -11.01
N PRO A 162 -15.62 4.63 -11.90
CA PRO A 162 -14.42 4.06 -12.50
C PRO A 162 -13.29 3.89 -11.47
N THR A 163 -12.22 3.18 -11.86
CA THR A 163 -11.01 3.06 -11.05
C THR A 163 -10.40 4.46 -10.82
N GLY A 164 -9.98 4.74 -9.57
CA GLY A 164 -9.43 6.04 -9.19
C GLY A 164 -10.45 7.13 -8.85
N SER A 165 -11.76 6.85 -8.91
CA SER A 165 -12.82 7.85 -8.59
C SER A 165 -13.04 8.09 -7.09
N GLY A 166 -12.25 7.48 -6.20
CA GLY A 166 -12.38 7.67 -4.76
C GLY A 166 -13.38 6.73 -4.06
N LYS A 167 -13.92 5.70 -4.73
CA LYS A 167 -14.89 4.75 -4.12
C LYS A 167 -14.42 4.18 -2.79
N THR A 168 -13.20 3.64 -2.77
CA THR A 168 -12.60 3.04 -1.57
C THR A 168 -12.46 4.08 -0.46
N LEU A 169 -11.97 5.27 -0.78
CA LEU A 169 -11.83 6.36 0.17
C LEU A 169 -13.18 6.77 0.78
N THR A 170 -14.20 6.93 -0.06
CA THR A 170 -15.56 7.25 0.38
C THR A 170 -16.11 6.17 1.32
N LEU A 171 -15.97 4.88 0.94
CA LEU A 171 -16.43 3.75 1.75
C LEU A 171 -15.74 3.73 3.12
N TYR A 172 -14.42 3.83 3.16
CA TYR A 172 -13.66 3.84 4.41
C TYR A 172 -14.00 5.07 5.28
N SER A 173 -14.25 6.23 4.67
CA SER A 173 -14.68 7.43 5.39
C SER A 173 -16.08 7.26 6.00
N CYS A 174 -17.00 6.59 5.31
CA CYS A 174 -18.30 6.21 5.86
C CYS A 174 -18.15 5.25 7.05
N LEU A 175 -17.32 4.21 6.89
CA LEU A 175 -17.03 3.25 7.97
C LEU A 175 -16.40 3.93 9.18
N HIS A 176 -15.44 4.82 8.95
CA HIS A 176 -14.80 5.61 10.00
C HIS A 176 -15.80 6.51 10.74
N HIS A 177 -16.72 7.15 10.01
CA HIS A 177 -17.77 7.99 10.58
C HIS A 177 -18.75 7.20 11.47
N LEU A 178 -19.12 5.97 11.04
CA LEU A 178 -20.03 5.08 11.78
C LEU A 178 -19.36 4.36 12.95
N ASN A 179 -18.04 4.26 12.95
CA ASN A 179 -17.28 3.45 13.90
C ASN A 179 -17.39 4.01 15.32
N SER A 180 -18.12 3.31 16.14
CA SER A 180 -18.28 3.63 17.57
C SER A 180 -18.33 2.33 18.39
N SER A 181 -18.07 2.43 19.69
CA SER A 181 -18.14 1.28 20.60
C SER A 181 -19.54 0.67 20.75
N LYS A 182 -20.57 1.31 20.18
CA LYS A 182 -21.97 0.87 20.24
C LYS A 182 -22.43 0.16 18.98
N ILE A 183 -21.61 0.14 17.92
CA ILE A 183 -21.97 -0.40 16.61
C ILE A 183 -20.97 -1.50 16.24
N ASN A 184 -21.48 -2.68 15.90
CA ASN A 184 -20.68 -3.76 15.35
C ASN A 184 -20.59 -3.60 13.83
N ILE A 185 -19.38 -3.36 13.32
CA ILE A 185 -19.12 -3.22 11.88
C ILE A 185 -18.22 -4.37 11.43
N SER A 186 -18.66 -5.06 10.38
CA SER A 186 -17.85 -6.07 9.71
C SER A 186 -17.74 -5.75 8.22
N THR A 187 -16.56 -5.96 7.64
CA THR A 187 -16.32 -5.82 6.20
C THR A 187 -15.84 -7.11 5.59
N VAL A 188 -16.08 -7.27 4.29
CA VAL A 188 -15.53 -8.33 3.45
C VAL A 188 -14.85 -7.69 2.27
N GLU A 189 -13.56 -7.93 2.11
CA GLU A 189 -12.70 -7.17 1.19
C GLU A 189 -11.74 -8.08 0.40
N ASP A 190 -11.40 -7.70 -0.83
CA ASP A 190 -10.44 -8.43 -1.68
C ASP A 190 -9.41 -7.48 -2.32
N PRO A 191 -8.33 -7.21 -1.59
CA PRO A 191 -8.13 -7.40 -0.16
C PRO A 191 -8.46 -6.12 0.63
N CYS A 192 -8.41 -6.20 1.96
CA CYS A 192 -8.42 -5.05 2.86
C CYS A 192 -7.27 -4.09 2.50
N GLU A 193 -7.61 -2.86 2.14
CA GLU A 193 -6.65 -1.82 1.75
C GLU A 193 -6.10 -1.06 2.97
N ILE A 194 -6.95 -0.79 3.96
CA ILE A 194 -6.62 -0.04 5.18
C ILE A 194 -7.17 -0.79 6.39
N VAL A 195 -6.35 -0.98 7.41
CA VAL A 195 -6.81 -1.55 8.68
C VAL A 195 -7.43 -0.44 9.52
N LEU A 196 -8.74 -0.58 9.83
CA LEU A 196 -9.48 0.35 10.68
C LEU A 196 -9.61 -0.24 12.10
N PRO A 197 -9.05 0.44 13.13
CA PRO A 197 -9.26 0.02 14.50
C PRO A 197 -10.74 0.00 14.87
N GLY A 198 -11.21 -1.06 15.53
CA GLY A 198 -12.61 -1.18 15.96
C GLY A 198 -13.57 -1.79 14.93
N ILE A 199 -13.09 -2.16 13.74
CA ILE A 199 -13.86 -2.81 12.67
C ILE A 199 -13.35 -4.22 12.44
N ASN A 200 -14.26 -5.19 12.27
CA ASN A 200 -13.94 -6.57 11.93
C ASN A 200 -13.77 -6.70 10.41
N GLN A 201 -12.53 -6.67 9.93
CA GLN A 201 -12.23 -6.70 8.49
C GLN A 201 -11.82 -8.11 8.06
N ILE A 202 -12.54 -8.69 7.11
CA ILE A 202 -12.34 -10.04 6.60
C ILE A 202 -11.78 -9.97 5.18
N ASN A 203 -10.58 -10.52 4.99
CA ASN A 203 -10.01 -10.70 3.65
C ASN A 203 -10.59 -11.94 2.99
N VAL A 204 -11.06 -11.80 1.76
CA VAL A 204 -11.41 -12.93 0.91
C VAL A 204 -10.17 -13.81 0.67
N ASN A 205 -10.36 -15.11 0.74
CA ASN A 205 -9.34 -16.10 0.40
C ASN A 205 -10.00 -17.31 -0.29
N GLU A 206 -10.18 -17.21 -1.59
CA GLU A 206 -10.83 -18.26 -2.38
C GLU A 206 -10.10 -19.60 -2.33
N LYS A 207 -8.76 -19.60 -2.15
CA LYS A 207 -7.98 -20.82 -2.01
C LYS A 207 -8.35 -21.63 -0.77
N SER A 208 -8.80 -20.97 0.29
CA SER A 208 -9.32 -21.62 1.51
C SER A 208 -10.84 -21.78 1.52
N GLY A 209 -11.53 -21.40 0.45
CA GLY A 209 -12.99 -21.43 0.36
C GLY A 209 -13.69 -20.20 0.99
N LEU A 210 -12.95 -19.20 1.46
CA LEU A 210 -13.49 -17.98 2.08
C LEU A 210 -13.79 -16.93 1.00
N GLY A 211 -14.89 -17.10 0.26
CA GLY A 211 -15.36 -16.14 -0.75
C GLY A 211 -16.35 -15.12 -0.20
N PHE A 212 -16.68 -14.10 -0.99
CA PHE A 212 -17.65 -13.04 -0.61
C PHE A 212 -19.02 -13.62 -0.18
N ALA A 213 -19.62 -14.49 -1.00
CA ALA A 213 -20.95 -15.03 -0.72
C ALA A 213 -21.01 -15.86 0.57
N GLN A 214 -19.97 -16.67 0.82
CA GLN A 214 -19.89 -17.49 2.02
C GLN A 214 -19.71 -16.63 3.27
N THR A 215 -18.83 -15.66 3.21
CA THR A 215 -18.57 -14.74 4.31
C THR A 215 -19.80 -13.90 4.62
N LEU A 216 -20.47 -13.33 3.60
CA LEU A 216 -21.68 -12.54 3.78
C LEU A 216 -22.80 -13.36 4.45
N ARG A 217 -22.98 -14.63 4.04
CA ARG A 217 -23.97 -15.53 4.68
C ARG A 217 -23.65 -15.78 6.16
N ALA A 218 -22.37 -15.77 6.54
CA ALA A 218 -21.97 -15.98 7.94
C ALA A 218 -22.14 -14.71 8.80
N LEU A 219 -22.26 -13.53 8.17
CA LEU A 219 -22.49 -12.26 8.85
C LEU A 219 -24.00 -11.94 9.06
N LEU A 220 -24.88 -12.64 8.34
CA LEU A 220 -26.34 -12.53 8.44
C LEU A 220 -26.90 -13.53 9.45
#